data_a7436e26ebc9dd51d818b7195661768a
#
_entry.id   a7436e26ebc9dd51d818b7195661768a
#
_cell.length_a   1.000
_cell.length_b   1.000
_cell.length_c   1.000
_cell.angle_alpha   90.00
_cell.angle_beta   90.00
_cell.angle_gamma   90.00
#
_symmetry.space_group_name_H-M   'P 1'
#
loop_
_entity.id
_entity.type
_entity.pdbx_description
1 polymer ?
#
loop_
_entity_poly.entity_id
_entity_poly.type
_entity_poly.pdbx_seq_one_letter_code
_entity_poly.pdbx_strand_id
1 'polypeptide(L)'
;MDKCVIILVCYGVILAGWLFLQFFSRRSYFRKLEQLTDQLDRRYLLGELMPESFGLEDQKYRELIRKSNKSVIERIHQMEQNQKDYREYIESWVHEIKAPITAIALNCENNRDERSRYLLVENRKVENYVDMALYYARMDAVYKDYMIAETNLQEVAQQVLLQNKYYLIQSHVKAEVACPDTVYSDKKWIAFILNQLIQNSVKYGRSEGAHIQIVTEKTKSGVLLRVKDDGIGIPKEELPRIFEKGFTGTNGRNRERSTGMGLYLCRKLCDKLNIEIRAESAEGKGTEIILMFPVSDYLTGYRET
;
A
#
# COMPACT_ATOMS: atom_id res chain seq x y z
N MET A 1 -21.47 71.04 38.95
CA MET A 1 -20.85 70.45 37.74
C MET A 1 -19.84 69.32 38.07
N ASP A 2 -19.10 69.39 39.18
CA ASP A 2 -17.99 68.46 39.45
C ASP A 2 -18.42 67.01 39.79
N LYS A 3 -19.57 66.87 40.51
CA LYS A 3 -20.06 65.50 40.85
C LYS A 3 -20.47 64.66 39.61
N CYS A 4 -21.08 65.26 38.60
CA CYS A 4 -21.46 64.55 37.39
C CYS A 4 -20.23 64.15 36.54
N VAL A 5 -19.20 64.96 36.52
CA VAL A 5 -17.93 64.66 35.83
C VAL A 5 -17.23 63.45 36.45
N ILE A 6 -17.17 63.44 37.81
CA ILE A 6 -16.56 62.32 38.55
C ILE A 6 -17.31 61.01 38.29
N ILE A 7 -18.63 61.01 38.28
CA ILE A 7 -19.44 59.82 37.98
C ILE A 7 -19.20 59.31 36.55
N LEU A 8 -19.13 60.23 35.57
CA LEU A 8 -18.81 59.87 34.17
C LEU A 8 -17.41 59.25 34.01
N VAL A 9 -16.42 59.82 34.71
CA VAL A 9 -15.06 59.26 34.69
C VAL A 9 -15.01 57.87 35.33
N CYS A 10 -15.63 57.69 36.50
CA CYS A 10 -15.72 56.38 37.15
C CYS A 10 -16.41 55.35 36.27
N TYR A 11 -17.51 55.70 35.62
CA TYR A 11 -18.22 54.82 34.70
C TYR A 11 -17.34 54.47 33.51
N GLY A 12 -16.60 55.43 32.94
CA GLY A 12 -15.66 55.20 31.84
C GLY A 12 -14.54 54.24 32.22
N VAL A 13 -13.96 54.37 33.42
CA VAL A 13 -12.94 53.45 33.92
C VAL A 13 -13.45 52.02 34.11
N ILE A 14 -14.65 51.90 34.71
CA ILE A 14 -15.28 50.59 34.89
C ILE A 14 -15.60 49.92 33.54
N LEU A 15 -16.12 50.68 32.57
CA LEU A 15 -16.41 50.19 31.24
C LEU A 15 -15.12 49.76 30.51
N ALA A 16 -14.08 50.56 30.59
CA ALA A 16 -12.77 50.23 30.01
C ALA A 16 -12.16 48.99 30.62
N GLY A 17 -12.24 48.84 31.95
CA GLY A 17 -11.78 47.65 32.66
C GLY A 17 -12.57 46.41 32.26
N TRP A 18 -13.88 46.49 32.10
CA TRP A 18 -14.73 45.40 31.66
C TRP A 18 -14.41 44.98 30.21
N LEU A 19 -14.27 45.94 29.30
CA LEU A 19 -13.88 45.70 27.91
C LEU A 19 -12.50 45.05 27.80
N PHE A 20 -11.57 45.50 28.64
CA PHE A 20 -10.22 44.94 28.71
C PHE A 20 -10.24 43.45 29.15
N LEU A 21 -10.98 43.14 30.21
CA LEU A 21 -11.14 41.76 30.69
C LEU A 21 -11.80 40.89 29.63
N GLN A 22 -12.83 41.38 28.96
CA GLN A 22 -13.49 40.65 27.86
C GLN A 22 -12.51 40.38 26.70
N PHE A 23 -11.73 41.38 26.31
CA PHE A 23 -10.75 41.23 25.22
C PHE A 23 -9.68 40.18 25.53
N PHE A 24 -9.10 40.20 26.74
CA PHE A 24 -8.11 39.21 27.15
C PHE A 24 -8.68 37.81 27.30
N SER A 25 -9.89 37.66 27.85
CA SER A 25 -10.58 36.39 27.98
C SER A 25 -10.84 35.78 26.61
N ARG A 26 -11.38 36.54 25.66
CA ARG A 26 -11.62 36.10 24.29
C ARG A 26 -10.33 35.73 23.55
N ARG A 27 -9.28 36.54 23.68
CA ARG A 27 -7.98 36.28 23.09
C ARG A 27 -7.37 34.96 23.61
N SER A 28 -7.50 34.70 24.91
CA SER A 28 -7.02 33.46 25.52
C SER A 28 -7.79 32.25 25.02
N TYR A 29 -9.13 32.37 24.89
CA TYR A 29 -10.00 31.32 24.35
C TYR A 29 -9.62 30.95 22.91
N PHE A 30 -9.51 31.92 22.02
CA PHE A 30 -9.15 31.65 20.62
C PHE A 30 -7.73 31.10 20.44
N ARG A 31 -6.77 31.54 21.27
CA ARG A 31 -5.42 30.97 21.25
C ARG A 31 -5.42 29.48 21.64
N LYS A 32 -6.21 29.10 22.64
CA LYS A 32 -6.38 27.68 23.01
C LYS A 32 -7.03 26.88 21.88
N LEU A 33 -7.99 27.47 21.18
CA LEU A 33 -8.65 26.85 20.04
C LEU A 33 -7.69 26.61 18.86
N GLU A 34 -6.85 27.61 18.56
CA GLU A 34 -5.78 27.49 17.55
C GLU A 34 -4.82 26.33 17.90
N GLN A 35 -4.31 26.33 19.13
CA GLN A 35 -3.40 25.27 19.59
C GLN A 35 -4.03 23.87 19.48
N LEU A 36 -5.31 23.71 19.87
CA LEU A 36 -6.04 22.47 19.73
C LEU A 36 -6.16 22.07 18.25
N THR A 37 -6.46 23.01 17.36
CA THR A 37 -6.60 22.73 15.92
C THR A 37 -5.30 22.27 15.30
N ASP A 38 -4.16 22.84 15.71
CA ASP A 38 -2.84 22.48 15.21
C ASP A 38 -2.34 21.11 15.73
N GLN A 39 -2.79 20.70 16.92
CA GLN A 39 -2.44 19.42 17.53
C GLN A 39 -3.32 18.25 17.04
N LEU A 40 -4.45 18.53 16.41
CA LEU A 40 -5.40 17.52 15.97
C LEU A 40 -5.05 16.98 14.58
N ASP A 41 -4.71 15.70 14.50
CA ASP A 41 -4.59 14.97 13.23
C ASP A 41 -5.93 14.97 12.45
N ARG A 42 -7.04 14.89 13.18
CA ARG A 42 -8.40 14.85 12.64
C ARG A 42 -9.15 16.14 12.97
N ARG A 43 -8.92 17.19 12.20
CA ARG A 43 -9.46 18.54 12.42
C ARG A 43 -10.99 18.62 12.50
N TYR A 44 -11.71 17.67 11.88
CA TYR A 44 -13.17 17.59 11.97
C TYR A 44 -13.70 17.24 13.37
N LEU A 45 -12.84 16.79 14.30
CA LEU A 45 -13.20 16.55 15.70
C LEU A 45 -13.16 17.82 16.54
N LEU A 46 -12.72 18.96 15.98
CA LEU A 46 -12.62 20.22 16.70
C LEU A 46 -13.92 20.59 17.45
N GLY A 47 -15.07 20.41 16.81
CA GLY A 47 -16.38 20.72 17.43
C GLY A 47 -16.68 19.94 18.71
N GLU A 48 -16.14 18.73 18.86
CA GLU A 48 -16.28 17.91 20.07
C GLU A 48 -15.30 18.31 21.18
N LEU A 49 -14.11 18.75 20.79
CA LEU A 49 -13.01 19.06 21.72
C LEU A 49 -12.93 20.55 22.09
N MET A 50 -13.76 21.41 21.48
CA MET A 50 -13.83 22.83 21.82
C MET A 50 -14.10 23.03 23.33
N PRO A 51 -13.31 23.85 24.05
CA PRO A 51 -13.56 24.17 25.44
C PRO A 51 -14.91 24.88 25.61
N GLU A 52 -15.52 24.70 26.78
CA GLU A 52 -16.76 25.39 27.11
C GLU A 52 -16.51 26.89 27.25
N SER A 53 -17.41 27.68 26.71
CA SER A 53 -17.44 29.15 26.87
C SER A 53 -18.76 29.60 27.46
N PHE A 54 -18.70 30.64 28.29
CA PHE A 54 -19.89 31.25 28.88
C PHE A 54 -20.63 32.20 27.92
N GLY A 55 -20.01 32.55 26.79
CA GLY A 55 -20.61 33.42 25.76
C GLY A 55 -21.67 32.68 24.94
N LEU A 56 -22.87 33.25 24.86
CA LEU A 56 -23.96 32.70 24.03
C LEU A 56 -23.57 32.51 22.56
N GLU A 57 -22.80 33.46 22.02
CA GLU A 57 -22.29 33.40 20.64
C GLU A 57 -21.33 32.20 20.46
N ASP A 58 -20.39 32.02 21.37
CA ASP A 58 -19.43 30.90 21.32
C ASP A 58 -20.14 29.55 21.43
N GLN A 59 -21.17 29.46 22.28
CA GLN A 59 -22.00 28.25 22.38
C GLN A 59 -22.74 27.95 21.08
N LYS A 60 -23.27 28.97 20.42
CA LYS A 60 -23.96 28.81 19.12
C LYS A 60 -22.99 28.44 18.00
N TYR A 61 -21.81 29.03 17.96
CA TYR A 61 -20.74 28.62 17.02
C TYR A 61 -20.31 27.17 17.24
N ARG A 62 -20.11 26.76 18.49
CA ARG A 62 -19.80 25.38 18.83
C ARG A 62 -20.89 24.41 18.35
N GLU A 63 -22.16 24.74 18.60
CA GLU A 63 -23.31 23.94 18.15
C GLU A 63 -23.35 23.80 16.62
N LEU A 64 -23.13 24.90 15.88
CA LEU A 64 -23.09 24.90 14.44
C LEU A 64 -21.93 24.06 13.89
N ILE A 65 -20.74 24.21 14.48
CA ILE A 65 -19.56 23.42 14.10
C ILE A 65 -19.80 21.93 14.37
N ARG A 66 -20.33 21.57 15.55
CA ARG A 66 -20.68 20.18 15.88
C ARG A 66 -21.68 19.60 14.89
N LYS A 67 -22.72 20.36 14.56
CA LYS A 67 -23.75 19.93 13.59
C LYS A 67 -23.16 19.75 12.18
N SER A 68 -22.30 20.66 11.76
CA SER A 68 -21.57 20.54 10.47
C SER A 68 -20.64 19.32 10.46
N ASN A 69 -19.84 19.16 11.51
CA ASN A 69 -18.87 18.08 11.62
C ASN A 69 -19.53 16.70 11.75
N LYS A 70 -20.71 16.63 12.38
CA LYS A 70 -21.48 15.38 12.50
C LYS A 70 -21.75 14.74 11.14
N SER A 71 -22.16 15.53 10.15
CA SER A 71 -22.41 15.02 8.79
C SER A 71 -21.14 14.50 8.11
N VAL A 72 -19.99 15.13 8.39
CA VAL A 72 -18.68 14.68 7.88
C VAL A 72 -18.27 13.37 8.55
N ILE A 73 -18.42 13.28 9.87
CA ILE A 73 -18.10 12.07 10.64
C ILE A 73 -18.96 10.90 10.18
N GLU A 74 -20.28 11.10 10.04
CA GLU A 74 -21.21 10.09 9.54
C GLU A 74 -20.82 9.63 8.13
N ARG A 75 -20.42 10.55 7.26
CA ARG A 75 -19.96 10.22 5.90
C ARG A 75 -18.66 9.41 5.91
N ILE A 76 -17.71 9.78 6.76
CA ILE A 76 -16.45 9.04 6.92
C ILE A 76 -16.74 7.61 7.39
N HIS A 77 -17.55 7.44 8.47
CA HIS A 77 -17.92 6.13 8.97
C HIS A 77 -18.63 5.27 7.91
N GLN A 78 -19.52 5.88 7.13
CA GLN A 78 -20.19 5.16 6.06
C GLN A 78 -19.22 4.71 4.96
N MET A 79 -18.25 5.56 4.61
CA MET A 79 -17.21 5.18 3.65
C MET A 79 -16.30 4.05 4.19
N GLU A 80 -15.90 4.14 5.45
CA GLU A 80 -15.11 3.09 6.12
C GLU A 80 -15.89 1.76 6.17
N GLN A 81 -17.19 1.81 6.49
CA GLN A 81 -18.04 0.61 6.52
C GLN A 81 -18.21 0.01 5.12
N ASN A 82 -18.52 0.81 4.11
CA ASN A 82 -18.65 0.35 2.72
C ASN A 82 -17.33 -0.30 2.22
N GLN A 83 -16.19 0.26 2.60
CA GLN A 83 -14.88 -0.28 2.24
C GLN A 83 -14.63 -1.62 2.95
N LYS A 84 -15.05 -1.75 4.22
CA LYS A 84 -14.96 -3.00 4.96
C LYS A 84 -15.85 -4.07 4.33
N ASP A 85 -17.11 -3.75 4.04
CA ASP A 85 -18.09 -4.67 3.44
C ASP A 85 -17.61 -5.14 2.05
N TYR A 86 -17.08 -4.21 1.23
CA TYR A 86 -16.50 -4.55 -0.07
C TYR A 86 -15.34 -5.54 0.05
N ARG A 87 -14.46 -5.34 1.02
CA ARG A 87 -13.33 -6.26 1.27
C ARG A 87 -13.81 -7.65 1.70
N GLU A 88 -14.71 -7.71 2.69
CA GLU A 88 -15.29 -8.98 3.16
C GLU A 88 -15.98 -9.74 2.03
N TYR A 89 -16.69 -9.02 1.17
CA TYR A 89 -17.29 -9.59 -0.05
C TYR A 89 -16.25 -10.18 -0.99
N ILE A 90 -15.17 -9.43 -1.30
CA ILE A 90 -14.09 -9.93 -2.18
C ILE A 90 -13.39 -11.13 -1.56
N GLU A 91 -13.14 -11.14 -0.24
CA GLU A 91 -12.52 -12.27 0.45
C GLU A 91 -13.38 -13.54 0.35
N SER A 92 -14.68 -13.42 0.62
CA SER A 92 -15.62 -14.54 0.48
C SER A 92 -15.66 -15.06 -0.95
N TRP A 93 -15.81 -14.16 -1.92
CA TRP A 93 -15.84 -14.50 -3.33
C TRP A 93 -14.55 -15.19 -3.82
N VAL A 94 -13.38 -14.73 -3.36
CA VAL A 94 -12.10 -15.37 -3.68
C VAL A 94 -12.04 -16.79 -3.12
N HIS A 95 -12.52 -17.03 -1.89
CA HIS A 95 -12.59 -18.37 -1.33
C HIS A 95 -13.47 -19.30 -2.16
N GLU A 96 -14.62 -18.82 -2.60
CA GLU A 96 -15.53 -19.61 -3.45
C GLU A 96 -14.95 -19.95 -4.83
N ILE A 97 -14.21 -19.01 -5.44
CA ILE A 97 -13.57 -19.24 -6.75
C ILE A 97 -12.33 -20.12 -6.64
N LYS A 98 -11.58 -20.06 -5.54
CA LYS A 98 -10.39 -20.92 -5.36
C LYS A 98 -10.75 -22.41 -5.33
N ALA A 99 -11.91 -22.79 -4.84
CA ALA A 99 -12.33 -24.18 -4.80
C ALA A 99 -12.43 -24.82 -6.21
N PRO A 100 -13.19 -24.28 -7.19
CA PRO A 100 -13.22 -24.82 -8.54
C PRO A 100 -11.88 -24.72 -9.28
N ILE A 101 -11.08 -23.65 -9.06
CA ILE A 101 -9.72 -23.52 -9.61
C ILE A 101 -8.85 -24.70 -9.16
N THR A 102 -8.87 -25.01 -7.85
CA THR A 102 -8.13 -26.15 -7.28
C THR A 102 -8.62 -27.48 -7.83
N ALA A 103 -9.95 -27.66 -7.98
CA ALA A 103 -10.51 -28.87 -8.55
C ALA A 103 -10.08 -29.08 -10.01
N ILE A 104 -10.04 -28.00 -10.83
CA ILE A 104 -9.54 -28.05 -12.20
C ILE A 104 -8.05 -28.42 -12.21
N ALA A 105 -7.23 -27.80 -11.34
CA ALA A 105 -5.80 -28.12 -11.23
C ALA A 105 -5.57 -29.59 -10.92
N LEU A 106 -6.23 -30.12 -9.90
CA LEU A 106 -6.12 -31.55 -9.51
C LEU A 106 -6.55 -32.52 -10.62
N ASN A 107 -7.63 -32.18 -11.33
CA ASN A 107 -8.07 -32.99 -12.46
C ASN A 107 -7.04 -33.03 -13.58
N CYS A 108 -6.45 -31.85 -13.91
CA CYS A 108 -5.41 -31.76 -14.93
C CYS A 108 -4.08 -32.42 -14.50
N GLU A 109 -3.72 -32.39 -13.22
CA GLU A 109 -2.53 -33.06 -12.70
C GLU A 109 -2.65 -34.60 -12.77
N ASN A 110 -3.85 -35.12 -12.59
CA ASN A 110 -4.14 -36.55 -12.72
C ASN A 110 -4.11 -37.03 -14.17
N ASN A 111 -4.47 -36.17 -15.12
CA ASN A 111 -4.51 -36.48 -16.56
C ASN A 111 -3.31 -35.84 -17.26
N ARG A 112 -2.16 -36.50 -17.27
CA ARG A 112 -0.85 -35.94 -17.71
C ARG A 112 -0.68 -35.77 -19.24
N ASP A 113 -1.77 -35.55 -19.98
CA ASP A 113 -1.73 -35.25 -21.40
C ASP A 113 -1.35 -33.82 -21.74
N GLU A 114 -1.11 -33.51 -22.99
CA GLU A 114 -0.71 -32.17 -23.46
C GLU A 114 -1.80 -31.13 -23.24
N ARG A 115 -3.07 -31.56 -23.41
CA ARG A 115 -4.24 -30.69 -23.20
C ARG A 115 -4.39 -30.28 -21.74
N SER A 116 -4.17 -31.21 -20.81
CA SER A 116 -4.21 -30.97 -19.37
C SER A 116 -3.08 -30.01 -18.93
N ARG A 117 -1.89 -30.12 -19.54
CA ARG A 117 -0.80 -29.18 -19.27
C ARG A 117 -1.13 -27.76 -19.71
N TYR A 118 -1.75 -27.61 -20.89
CA TYR A 118 -2.22 -26.31 -21.37
C TYR A 118 -3.28 -25.72 -20.41
N LEU A 119 -4.27 -26.52 -20.01
CA LEU A 119 -5.31 -26.10 -19.08
C LEU A 119 -4.73 -25.70 -17.70
N LEU A 120 -3.71 -26.39 -17.21
CA LEU A 120 -3.01 -26.01 -15.97
C LEU A 120 -2.41 -24.61 -16.05
N VAL A 121 -1.80 -24.24 -17.17
CA VAL A 121 -1.24 -22.89 -17.36
C VAL A 121 -2.33 -21.83 -17.36
N GLU A 122 -3.44 -22.08 -18.10
CA GLU A 122 -4.56 -21.13 -18.12
C GLU A 122 -5.23 -21.01 -16.74
N ASN A 123 -5.42 -22.14 -16.04
CA ASN A 123 -5.96 -22.16 -14.70
C ASN A 123 -5.07 -21.36 -13.72
N ARG A 124 -3.75 -21.43 -13.88
CA ARG A 124 -2.80 -20.64 -13.08
C ARG A 124 -2.91 -19.15 -13.36
N LYS A 125 -3.17 -18.75 -14.60
CA LYS A 125 -3.44 -17.33 -14.93
C LYS A 125 -4.70 -16.83 -14.21
N VAL A 126 -5.77 -17.63 -14.17
CA VAL A 126 -7.00 -17.29 -13.45
C VAL A 126 -6.72 -17.16 -11.95
N GLU A 127 -6.00 -18.10 -11.34
CA GLU A 127 -5.61 -18.04 -9.94
C GLU A 127 -4.84 -16.75 -9.61
N ASN A 128 -3.91 -16.35 -10.48
CA ASN A 128 -3.16 -15.10 -10.31
C ASN A 128 -4.05 -13.85 -10.39
N TYR A 129 -5.05 -13.82 -11.27
CA TYR A 129 -6.00 -12.70 -11.31
C TYR A 129 -6.86 -12.63 -10.06
N VAL A 130 -7.27 -13.77 -9.52
CA VAL A 130 -8.02 -13.87 -8.26
C VAL A 130 -7.16 -13.40 -7.09
N ASP A 131 -5.90 -13.81 -7.03
CA ASP A 131 -4.95 -13.34 -6.01
C ASP A 131 -4.71 -11.82 -6.12
N MET A 132 -4.53 -11.29 -7.33
CA MET A 132 -4.41 -9.83 -7.53
C MET A 132 -5.64 -9.08 -7.02
N ALA A 133 -6.85 -9.58 -7.27
CA ALA A 133 -8.09 -8.96 -6.79
C ALA A 133 -8.14 -8.97 -5.25
N LEU A 134 -7.77 -10.10 -4.62
CA LEU A 134 -7.70 -10.22 -3.16
C LEU A 134 -6.68 -9.24 -2.56
N TYR A 135 -5.46 -9.21 -3.12
CA TYR A 135 -4.42 -8.30 -2.65
C TYR A 135 -4.80 -6.84 -2.82
N TYR A 136 -5.47 -6.49 -3.93
CA TYR A 136 -5.99 -5.15 -4.14
C TYR A 136 -7.05 -4.77 -3.09
N ALA A 137 -7.98 -5.66 -2.78
CA ALA A 137 -9.02 -5.43 -1.78
C ALA A 137 -8.44 -5.27 -0.36
N ARG A 138 -7.37 -6.02 -0.02
CA ARG A 138 -6.69 -5.95 1.28
C ARG A 138 -5.75 -4.76 1.43
N MET A 139 -5.39 -4.10 0.35
CA MET A 139 -4.33 -3.08 0.35
C MET A 139 -4.60 -1.89 1.26
N ASP A 140 -5.87 -1.50 1.43
CA ASP A 140 -6.25 -0.35 2.26
C ASP A 140 -6.47 -0.69 3.75
N ALA A 141 -6.54 -2.00 4.10
CA ALA A 141 -6.74 -2.47 5.49
C ALA A 141 -5.41 -2.72 6.23
N VAL A 142 -4.61 -1.73 6.32
CA VAL A 142 -3.16 -1.67 6.42
C VAL A 142 -2.52 -2.20 7.71
N TYR A 143 -3.21 -2.37 8.83
CA TYR A 143 -2.52 -2.55 10.13
C TYR A 143 -2.78 -3.88 10.84
N LYS A 144 -3.55 -4.80 10.28
CA LYS A 144 -3.94 -6.03 11.02
C LYS A 144 -3.37 -7.35 10.50
N ASP A 145 -2.85 -7.40 9.27
CA ASP A 145 -2.54 -8.69 8.60
C ASP A 145 -1.06 -8.91 8.22
N TYR A 146 -0.13 -8.01 8.57
CA TYR A 146 1.28 -8.24 8.29
C TYR A 146 1.95 -9.06 9.39
N MET A 147 2.49 -10.21 9.03
CA MET A 147 3.34 -11.03 9.90
C MET A 147 4.80 -10.79 9.54
N ILE A 148 5.40 -9.74 10.10
CA ILE A 148 6.82 -9.49 9.91
C ILE A 148 7.62 -10.52 10.71
N ALA A 149 8.35 -11.37 10.00
CA ALA A 149 9.18 -12.41 10.56
C ALA A 149 10.50 -12.55 9.79
N GLU A 150 11.46 -13.21 10.37
CA GLU A 150 12.68 -13.59 9.67
C GLU A 150 12.34 -14.49 8.47
N THR A 151 12.68 -14.03 7.28
CA THR A 151 12.27 -14.63 6.02
C THR A 151 13.49 -14.96 5.18
N ASN A 152 13.67 -16.24 4.87
CA ASN A 152 14.72 -16.75 3.99
C ASN A 152 14.30 -16.52 2.52
N LEU A 153 15.04 -15.65 1.82
CA LEU A 153 14.71 -15.27 0.44
C LEU A 153 14.92 -16.42 -0.55
N GLN A 154 15.89 -17.33 -0.28
CA GLN A 154 16.11 -18.52 -1.09
C GLN A 154 14.89 -19.44 -1.09
N GLU A 155 14.34 -19.71 0.09
CA GLU A 155 13.14 -20.57 0.22
C GLU A 155 11.93 -19.96 -0.49
N VAL A 156 11.73 -18.66 -0.33
CA VAL A 156 10.61 -17.95 -0.97
C VAL A 156 10.75 -18.01 -2.49
N ALA A 157 11.92 -17.69 -3.02
CA ALA A 157 12.18 -17.70 -4.47
C ALA A 157 12.01 -19.11 -5.06
N GLN A 158 12.55 -20.14 -4.40
CA GLN A 158 12.40 -21.53 -4.83
C GLN A 158 10.95 -21.99 -4.82
N GLN A 159 10.20 -21.64 -3.77
CA GLN A 159 8.76 -21.94 -3.69
C GLN A 159 7.97 -21.31 -4.84
N VAL A 160 8.24 -20.04 -5.16
CA VAL A 160 7.56 -19.34 -6.25
C VAL A 160 7.94 -19.93 -7.61
N LEU A 161 9.21 -20.28 -7.84
CA LEU A 161 9.61 -20.97 -9.08
C LEU A 161 8.95 -22.33 -9.22
N LEU A 162 8.86 -23.11 -8.14
CA LEU A 162 8.19 -24.40 -8.14
C LEU A 162 6.70 -24.27 -8.51
N GLN A 163 6.02 -23.26 -7.97
CA GLN A 163 4.63 -22.96 -8.31
C GLN A 163 4.45 -22.58 -9.79
N ASN A 164 5.45 -21.94 -10.40
CA ASN A 164 5.43 -21.52 -11.81
C ASN A 164 6.10 -22.53 -12.75
N LYS A 165 6.50 -23.73 -12.27
CA LYS A 165 7.31 -24.69 -13.02
C LYS A 165 6.75 -25.01 -14.41
N TYR A 166 5.47 -25.33 -14.53
CA TYR A 166 4.85 -25.66 -15.80
C TYR A 166 4.84 -24.46 -16.76
N TYR A 167 4.60 -23.26 -16.26
CA TYR A 167 4.64 -22.03 -17.05
C TYR A 167 6.03 -21.73 -17.57
N LEU A 168 7.07 -21.87 -16.72
CA LEU A 168 8.47 -21.70 -17.11
C LEU A 168 8.90 -22.72 -18.18
N ILE A 169 8.54 -24.01 -18.01
CA ILE A 169 8.87 -25.07 -18.97
C ILE A 169 8.18 -24.82 -20.31
N GLN A 170 6.87 -24.51 -20.31
CA GLN A 170 6.11 -24.25 -21.53
C GLN A 170 6.64 -23.01 -22.28
N SER A 171 7.11 -22.00 -21.57
CA SER A 171 7.67 -20.78 -22.14
C SER A 171 9.15 -20.90 -22.47
N HIS A 172 9.77 -22.06 -22.30
CA HIS A 172 11.21 -22.31 -22.51
C HIS A 172 12.14 -21.34 -21.75
N VAL A 173 11.73 -20.94 -20.53
CA VAL A 173 12.47 -20.01 -19.66
C VAL A 173 13.30 -20.78 -18.65
N LYS A 174 14.59 -20.46 -18.57
CA LYS A 174 15.47 -20.95 -17.50
C LYS A 174 15.48 -19.94 -16.35
N ALA A 175 15.40 -20.42 -15.12
CA ALA A 175 15.45 -19.57 -13.94
C ALA A 175 16.54 -20.07 -12.97
N GLU A 176 17.36 -19.15 -12.49
CA GLU A 176 18.43 -19.40 -11.51
C GLU A 176 18.19 -18.57 -10.25
N VAL A 177 18.45 -19.20 -9.08
CA VAL A 177 18.26 -18.55 -7.78
C VAL A 177 19.52 -18.68 -6.95
N ALA A 178 20.04 -17.55 -6.49
CA ALA A 178 21.15 -17.45 -5.55
C ALA A 178 20.85 -16.34 -4.52
N CYS A 179 19.96 -16.63 -3.54
CA CYS A 179 19.45 -15.70 -2.54
C CYS A 179 19.73 -16.18 -1.12
N PRO A 180 21.01 -16.34 -0.70
CA PRO A 180 21.35 -16.92 0.60
C PRO A 180 20.96 -16.05 1.80
N ASP A 181 20.47 -14.84 1.56
CA ASP A 181 20.21 -13.86 2.61
C ASP A 181 18.82 -13.97 3.20
N THR A 182 18.70 -13.57 4.48
CA THR A 182 17.45 -13.44 5.21
C THR A 182 17.11 -11.97 5.44
N VAL A 183 15.81 -11.66 5.48
CA VAL A 183 15.29 -10.31 5.75
C VAL A 183 14.13 -10.41 6.74
N TYR A 184 13.81 -9.31 7.43
CA TYR A 184 12.60 -9.21 8.23
C TYR A 184 11.47 -8.63 7.39
N SER A 185 10.52 -9.49 7.00
CA SER A 185 9.39 -9.09 6.18
C SER A 185 8.29 -10.15 6.23
N ASP A 186 7.20 -9.93 5.53
CA ASP A 186 6.13 -10.91 5.39
C ASP A 186 6.38 -11.84 4.19
N LYS A 187 6.58 -13.13 4.47
CA LYS A 187 6.86 -14.19 3.47
C LYS A 187 5.80 -14.24 2.37
N LYS A 188 4.53 -14.10 2.73
CA LYS A 188 3.40 -14.14 1.78
C LYS A 188 3.46 -13.01 0.76
N TRP A 189 3.75 -11.80 1.24
CA TRP A 189 3.80 -10.61 0.40
C TRP A 189 5.03 -10.61 -0.50
N ILE A 190 6.19 -11.06 0.01
CA ILE A 190 7.39 -11.25 -0.83
C ILE A 190 7.11 -12.30 -1.91
N ALA A 191 6.48 -13.42 -1.57
CA ALA A 191 6.13 -14.45 -2.54
C ALA A 191 5.21 -13.92 -3.64
N PHE A 192 4.22 -13.09 -3.29
CA PHE A 192 3.35 -12.44 -4.27
C PHE A 192 4.14 -11.50 -5.19
N ILE A 193 4.99 -10.63 -4.63
CA ILE A 193 5.83 -9.71 -5.42
C ILE A 193 6.69 -10.51 -6.39
N LEU A 194 7.44 -11.51 -5.90
CA LEU A 194 8.28 -12.36 -6.75
C LEU A 194 7.48 -13.08 -7.85
N ASN A 195 6.28 -13.57 -7.51
CA ASN A 195 5.40 -14.20 -8.50
C ASN A 195 5.02 -13.24 -9.63
N GLN A 196 4.67 -11.99 -9.30
CA GLN A 196 4.35 -10.96 -10.30
C GLN A 196 5.56 -10.60 -11.18
N LEU A 197 6.75 -10.52 -10.58
CA LEU A 197 7.99 -10.24 -11.31
C LEU A 197 8.35 -11.39 -12.27
N ILE A 198 8.30 -12.65 -11.80
CA ILE A 198 8.57 -13.83 -12.63
C ILE A 198 7.58 -13.93 -13.79
N GLN A 199 6.29 -13.69 -13.54
CA GLN A 199 5.28 -13.70 -14.60
C GLN A 199 5.52 -12.62 -15.65
N ASN A 200 5.92 -11.43 -15.23
CA ASN A 200 6.31 -10.36 -16.15
C ASN A 200 7.54 -10.77 -16.95
N SER A 201 8.57 -11.32 -16.33
CA SER A 201 9.78 -11.78 -17.00
C SER A 201 9.50 -12.88 -18.04
N VAL A 202 8.59 -13.81 -17.73
CA VAL A 202 8.15 -14.83 -18.71
C VAL A 202 7.36 -14.20 -19.84
N LYS A 203 6.38 -13.35 -19.52
CA LYS A 203 5.49 -12.70 -20.50
C LYS A 203 6.26 -11.83 -21.51
N TYR A 204 7.25 -11.11 -21.04
CA TYR A 204 8.06 -10.18 -21.82
C TYR A 204 9.44 -10.76 -22.20
N GLY A 205 9.65 -12.05 -21.93
CA GLY A 205 10.84 -12.79 -22.34
C GLY A 205 11.02 -12.89 -23.86
N ARG A 206 12.18 -13.32 -24.29
CA ARG A 206 12.47 -13.66 -25.70
C ARG A 206 11.76 -14.96 -26.07
N SER A 207 11.56 -15.18 -27.38
CA SER A 207 10.82 -16.33 -27.87
C SER A 207 11.53 -17.68 -27.61
N GLU A 208 12.87 -17.66 -27.47
CA GLU A 208 13.66 -18.87 -27.22
C GLU A 208 14.80 -18.54 -26.23
N GLY A 209 14.96 -19.44 -25.24
CA GLY A 209 16.10 -19.41 -24.33
C GLY A 209 16.10 -18.24 -23.35
N ALA A 210 14.93 -17.69 -23.02
CA ALA A 210 14.83 -16.62 -22.04
C ALA A 210 15.38 -17.07 -20.67
N HIS A 211 16.06 -16.16 -19.98
CA HIS A 211 16.72 -16.42 -18.71
C HIS A 211 16.28 -15.44 -17.64
N ILE A 212 15.94 -15.97 -16.45
CA ILE A 212 15.62 -15.20 -15.26
C ILE A 212 16.65 -15.51 -14.18
N GLN A 213 17.25 -14.48 -13.61
CA GLN A 213 18.18 -14.57 -12.50
C GLN A 213 17.62 -13.87 -11.28
N ILE A 214 17.58 -14.57 -10.15
CA ILE A 214 17.13 -14.03 -8.86
C ILE A 214 18.29 -14.14 -7.88
N VAL A 215 18.83 -13.00 -7.47
CA VAL A 215 20.04 -12.97 -6.61
C VAL A 215 19.87 -11.98 -5.48
N THR A 216 20.56 -12.21 -4.35
CA THR A 216 20.66 -11.24 -3.28
C THR A 216 22.08 -10.70 -3.15
N GLU A 217 22.17 -9.46 -2.67
CA GLU A 217 23.42 -8.76 -2.38
C GLU A 217 23.30 -8.00 -1.07
N LYS A 218 24.21 -8.25 -0.13
CA LYS A 218 24.30 -7.47 1.13
C LYS A 218 24.98 -6.14 0.87
N THR A 219 24.36 -5.06 1.35
CA THR A 219 24.92 -3.72 1.33
C THR A 219 24.99 -3.15 2.75
N LYS A 220 25.62 -1.99 2.92
CA LYS A 220 25.64 -1.28 4.22
C LYS A 220 24.24 -0.82 4.65
N SER A 221 23.33 -0.60 3.71
CA SER A 221 21.96 -0.12 3.96
C SER A 221 20.91 -1.24 4.08
N GLY A 222 21.27 -2.49 3.76
CA GLY A 222 20.34 -3.62 3.84
C GLY A 222 20.65 -4.71 2.82
N VAL A 223 19.63 -5.48 2.47
CA VAL A 223 19.72 -6.57 1.48
C VAL A 223 19.02 -6.13 0.20
N LEU A 224 19.70 -6.22 -0.94
CA LEU A 224 19.11 -6.08 -2.26
C LEU A 224 18.68 -7.44 -2.77
N LEU A 225 17.45 -7.56 -3.22
CA LEU A 225 16.96 -8.70 -4.00
C LEU A 225 16.75 -8.22 -5.43
N ARG A 226 17.48 -8.82 -6.37
CA ARG A 226 17.47 -8.48 -7.78
C ARG A 226 16.79 -9.58 -8.58
N VAL A 227 15.81 -9.21 -9.38
CA VAL A 227 15.15 -10.09 -10.34
C VAL A 227 15.44 -9.55 -11.74
N LYS A 228 16.28 -10.24 -12.46
CA LYS A 228 16.78 -9.84 -13.78
C LYS A 228 16.29 -10.81 -14.85
N ASP A 229 15.80 -10.28 -15.96
CA ASP A 229 15.49 -11.02 -17.19
C ASP A 229 16.29 -10.49 -18.38
N ASP A 230 16.42 -11.31 -19.39
CA ASP A 230 17.02 -10.98 -20.66
C ASP A 230 15.98 -10.70 -21.78
N GLY A 231 14.78 -10.29 -21.37
CA GLY A 231 13.63 -10.05 -22.22
C GLY A 231 13.78 -8.87 -23.18
N ILE A 232 12.64 -8.41 -23.70
CA ILE A 232 12.60 -7.30 -24.67
C ILE A 232 12.97 -5.94 -24.06
N GLY A 233 13.01 -5.84 -22.74
CA GLY A 233 13.25 -4.58 -22.03
C GLY A 233 12.09 -3.58 -22.13
N ILE A 234 12.32 -2.42 -21.52
CA ILE A 234 11.35 -1.34 -21.41
C ILE A 234 11.95 -0.06 -22.01
N PRO A 235 11.23 0.65 -22.90
CA PRO A 235 11.64 1.95 -23.40
C PRO A 235 11.87 2.95 -22.27
N LYS A 236 12.89 3.81 -22.42
CA LYS A 236 13.29 4.76 -21.37
C LYS A 236 12.15 5.71 -20.96
N GLU A 237 11.30 6.08 -21.90
CA GLU A 237 10.16 6.97 -21.70
C GLU A 237 9.05 6.31 -20.86
N GLU A 238 8.95 4.98 -20.89
CA GLU A 238 7.94 4.21 -20.17
C GLU A 238 8.39 3.85 -18.75
N LEU A 239 9.71 3.76 -18.52
CA LEU A 239 10.30 3.30 -17.26
C LEU A 239 9.78 4.04 -16.00
N PRO A 240 9.59 5.36 -15.99
CA PRO A 240 9.04 6.06 -14.82
C PRO A 240 7.59 5.69 -14.49
N ARG A 241 6.85 5.14 -15.46
CA ARG A 241 5.41 4.92 -15.40
C ARG A 241 5.01 3.46 -15.16
N ILE A 242 5.94 2.52 -15.22
CA ILE A 242 5.64 1.07 -15.11
C ILE A 242 4.94 0.68 -13.80
N PHE A 243 5.07 1.49 -12.76
CA PHE A 243 4.42 1.30 -11.47
C PHE A 243 3.10 2.07 -11.31
N GLU A 244 2.64 2.80 -12.35
CA GLU A 244 1.35 3.49 -12.34
C GLU A 244 0.19 2.49 -12.49
N LYS A 245 -0.94 2.79 -11.84
CA LYS A 245 -2.15 1.95 -11.91
C LYS A 245 -2.68 1.85 -13.34
N GLY A 246 -2.79 0.61 -13.84
CA GLY A 246 -3.35 0.35 -15.17
C GLY A 246 -2.40 0.66 -16.34
N PHE A 247 -1.13 1.00 -16.07
CA PHE A 247 -0.15 1.23 -17.12
C PHE A 247 0.31 -0.10 -17.77
N THR A 248 0.21 -0.20 -19.08
CA THR A 248 0.55 -1.42 -19.83
C THR A 248 1.68 -1.24 -20.84
N GLY A 249 2.14 -0.03 -21.08
CA GLY A 249 3.17 0.28 -22.06
C GLY A 249 2.82 -0.12 -23.50
N THR A 250 3.71 0.13 -24.43
CA THR A 250 3.55 -0.22 -25.86
C THR A 250 3.57 -1.74 -26.03
N ASN A 251 4.46 -2.42 -25.33
CA ASN A 251 4.62 -3.88 -25.38
C ASN A 251 3.41 -4.64 -24.81
N GLY A 252 2.75 -4.09 -23.77
CA GLY A 252 1.59 -4.72 -23.17
C GLY A 252 0.28 -4.56 -23.95
N ARG A 253 0.24 -3.62 -24.92
CA ARG A 253 -0.90 -3.47 -25.85
C ARG A 253 -0.82 -4.42 -27.04
N ASN A 254 0.39 -4.72 -27.48
CA ASN A 254 0.65 -5.51 -28.70
C ASN A 254 0.74 -7.01 -28.46
N ARG A 255 0.96 -7.45 -27.21
CA ARG A 255 0.99 -8.86 -26.81
C ARG A 255 -0.32 -9.24 -26.06
N GLU A 256 -0.32 -10.24 -25.22
CA GLU A 256 -1.48 -10.60 -24.38
C GLU A 256 -1.96 -9.40 -23.56
N ARG A 257 -3.28 -9.14 -23.56
CA ARG A 257 -3.91 -8.05 -22.76
C ARG A 257 -3.44 -8.11 -21.32
N SER A 258 -2.67 -7.13 -20.88
CA SER A 258 -2.26 -6.97 -19.49
C SER A 258 -3.17 -5.96 -18.78
N THR A 259 -3.40 -6.21 -17.50
CA THR A 259 -4.25 -5.34 -16.67
C THR A 259 -3.52 -4.08 -16.21
N GLY A 260 -2.17 -4.05 -16.28
CA GLY A 260 -1.34 -3.00 -15.71
C GLY A 260 -1.42 -2.91 -14.18
N MET A 261 -1.91 -3.97 -13.52
CA MET A 261 -2.08 -3.98 -12.06
C MET A 261 -0.91 -4.63 -11.32
N GLY A 262 -0.17 -5.55 -11.95
CA GLY A 262 0.87 -6.35 -11.28
C GLY A 262 1.97 -5.50 -10.64
N LEU A 263 2.70 -4.70 -11.43
CA LEU A 263 3.78 -3.85 -10.92
C LEU A 263 3.27 -2.73 -10.01
N TYR A 264 2.08 -2.19 -10.28
CA TYR A 264 1.43 -1.24 -9.37
C TYR A 264 1.21 -1.84 -7.98
N LEU A 265 0.70 -3.08 -7.90
CA LEU A 265 0.53 -3.80 -6.64
C LEU A 265 1.87 -4.07 -5.96
N CYS A 266 2.89 -4.48 -6.72
CA CYS A 266 4.24 -4.65 -6.19
C CYS A 266 4.76 -3.37 -5.52
N ARG A 267 4.64 -2.20 -6.18
CA ARG A 267 5.04 -0.91 -5.61
C ARG A 267 4.29 -0.60 -4.32
N LYS A 268 2.96 -0.74 -4.34
CA LYS A 268 2.13 -0.48 -3.17
C LYS A 268 2.45 -1.39 -1.98
N LEU A 269 2.75 -2.66 -2.23
CA LEU A 269 3.16 -3.61 -1.19
C LEU A 269 4.56 -3.28 -0.65
N CYS A 270 5.48 -2.94 -1.53
CA CYS A 270 6.82 -2.51 -1.14
C CYS A 270 6.75 -1.26 -0.25
N ASP A 271 5.96 -0.24 -0.63
CA ASP A 271 5.76 0.96 0.18
C ASP A 271 5.25 0.61 1.60
N LYS A 272 4.34 -0.37 1.72
CA LYS A 272 3.78 -0.81 3.02
C LYS A 272 4.74 -1.64 3.87
N LEU A 273 5.59 -2.40 3.23
CA LEU A 273 6.61 -3.22 3.89
C LEU A 273 7.92 -2.45 4.14
N ASN A 274 7.94 -1.14 3.84
CA ASN A 274 9.14 -0.30 3.89
C ASN A 274 10.29 -0.86 3.02
N ILE A 275 9.94 -1.43 1.86
CA ILE A 275 10.86 -1.94 0.85
C ILE A 275 10.94 -0.92 -0.28
N GLU A 276 12.12 -0.51 -0.67
CA GLU A 276 12.26 0.32 -1.86
C GLU A 276 12.29 -0.57 -3.10
N ILE A 277 11.47 -0.23 -4.12
CA ILE A 277 11.46 -0.92 -5.40
C ILE A 277 11.94 0.01 -6.52
N ARG A 278 12.89 -0.46 -7.31
CA ARG A 278 13.43 0.24 -8.48
C ARG A 278 13.43 -0.68 -9.68
N ALA A 279 13.47 -0.09 -10.87
CA ALA A 279 13.59 -0.80 -12.14
C ALA A 279 14.71 -0.21 -12.97
N GLU A 280 15.53 -1.08 -13.53
CA GLU A 280 16.55 -0.75 -14.52
C GLU A 280 16.28 -1.57 -15.77
N SER A 281 16.18 -0.91 -16.93
CA SER A 281 15.88 -1.58 -18.18
C SER A 281 16.37 -0.78 -19.37
N ALA A 282 16.68 -1.48 -20.45
CA ALA A 282 16.89 -0.88 -21.74
C ALA A 282 16.27 -1.78 -22.80
N GLU A 283 15.67 -1.17 -23.80
CA GLU A 283 15.03 -1.88 -24.92
C GLU A 283 16.02 -2.86 -25.58
N GLY A 284 15.61 -4.10 -25.74
CA GLY A 284 16.41 -5.20 -26.27
C GLY A 284 17.45 -5.80 -25.32
N LYS A 285 17.59 -5.29 -24.07
CA LYS A 285 18.60 -5.77 -23.10
C LYS A 285 17.99 -6.47 -21.86
N GLY A 286 16.67 -6.49 -21.76
CA GLY A 286 15.98 -7.06 -20.60
C GLY A 286 15.67 -6.05 -19.51
N THR A 287 15.17 -6.55 -18.38
CA THR A 287 14.73 -5.74 -17.24
C THR A 287 15.30 -6.30 -15.95
N GLU A 288 15.69 -5.42 -15.05
CA GLU A 288 16.09 -5.74 -13.69
C GLU A 288 15.21 -4.97 -12.72
N ILE A 289 14.49 -5.70 -11.87
CA ILE A 289 13.74 -5.12 -10.74
C ILE A 289 14.54 -5.36 -9.47
N ILE A 290 14.75 -4.31 -8.72
CA ILE A 290 15.55 -4.30 -7.49
C ILE A 290 14.64 -3.95 -6.30
N LEU A 291 14.62 -4.84 -5.31
CA LEU A 291 13.94 -4.64 -4.03
C LEU A 291 15.01 -4.43 -2.96
N MET A 292 14.98 -3.29 -2.27
CA MET A 292 15.89 -3.00 -1.16
C MET A 292 15.16 -3.15 0.17
N PHE A 293 15.58 -4.14 0.93
CA PHE A 293 15.14 -4.38 2.31
C PHE A 293 16.08 -3.63 3.25
N PRO A 294 15.60 -2.62 4.01
CA PRO A 294 16.45 -1.87 4.91
C PRO A 294 16.93 -2.73 6.08
N VAL A 295 18.06 -2.36 6.67
CA VAL A 295 18.49 -2.93 7.96
C VAL A 295 17.41 -2.59 8.98
N SER A 296 16.85 -3.62 9.61
CA SER A 296 15.82 -3.42 10.63
C SER A 296 16.47 -3.02 11.94
N ASP A 297 16.40 -1.74 12.30
CA ASP A 297 16.86 -1.23 13.62
C ASP A 297 16.04 -1.79 14.80
N TYR A 298 14.93 -2.47 14.53
CA TYR A 298 14.08 -3.09 15.56
C TYR A 298 14.74 -4.22 16.36
N LEU A 299 15.92 -4.70 15.92
CA LEU A 299 16.62 -5.82 16.58
C LEU A 299 17.93 -5.43 17.26
N THR A 300 18.46 -4.24 17.02
CA THR A 300 19.65 -3.75 17.77
C THR A 300 19.31 -3.42 19.22
N GLY A 301 18.04 -3.08 19.53
CA GLY A 301 17.58 -2.79 20.90
C GLY A 301 17.40 -4.01 21.82
N TYR A 302 17.42 -5.25 21.30
CA TYR A 302 17.23 -6.47 22.11
C TYR A 302 18.52 -7.27 22.35
N ARG A 303 19.67 -6.81 21.85
CA ARG A 303 20.98 -7.47 22.07
C ARG A 303 21.87 -6.82 23.13
N GLU A 304 21.42 -5.76 23.81
CA GLU A 304 22.19 -5.07 24.87
C GLU A 304 21.43 -5.03 26.22
N THR A 305 20.74 -6.10 26.60
CA THR A 305 20.36 -6.31 28.01
C THR A 305 20.63 -7.74 28.43
#